data_59d2b8e949be65e5e67c0c29b55f00ec
#
_entry.id   59d2b8e949be65e5e67c0c29b55f00ec
#
_cell.length_a   1.000
_cell.length_b   1.000
_cell.length_c   1.000
_cell.angle_alpha   90.00
_cell.angle_beta   90.00
_cell.angle_gamma   90.00
#
_symmetry.space_group_name_H-M   'P 1'
#
loop_
_entity.id
_entity.type
_entity.pdbx_description
1 polymer ?
#
loop_
_entity_poly.entity_id
_entity_poly.type
_entity_poly.pdbx_seq_one_letter_code
_entity_poly.pdbx_strand_id
1 'polypeptide(L)'
;MPHLFIKDLKEIKYPTEKNGVKFLFKVDDLIACEIENRKFFISLQERKDKYLLKYDKVTRPISSYLKRAYTEFLALSKAEILSSNIDGIKDKQPNKYLITIDDNLKFNNSIIVEIGFGSGRHLLHLAKKYPDKIIIGIEIHKPSIEQVLKRCENENITNIRVIDYDGRLVLSKLDSNKVHSIYVHFPVPWDKKPHRRVISEYFINESIRVLEKDGFLHLRTDSDNYFEYSFNEFMKLQKNELKLYKNRDLEVSSKYEDRWKKQNKNIYDIYMINNTISDELNENFDFNFECLDINKADTKAYIFDDFVIHFEKIAKINDKQTLIKLTMGAFERPEHLYIIAGKKSYYFNNPIKHKINQKAHNKLKEILSCQNQK
;
A
#
# COMPACT_ATOMS: atom_id res chain seq x y z
N MET A 1 12.40 5.82 -9.12
CA MET A 1 10.97 6.04 -9.45
C MET A 1 10.84 6.19 -10.94
N PRO A 2 9.92 5.47 -11.60
CA PRO A 2 9.70 5.59 -13.05
C PRO A 2 9.33 7.02 -13.44
N HIS A 3 10.10 7.62 -14.35
CA HIS A 3 9.83 8.97 -14.87
C HIS A 3 10.44 9.17 -16.26
N LEU A 4 9.90 10.15 -16.98
CA LEU A 4 10.37 10.61 -18.28
C LEU A 4 10.53 12.12 -18.25
N PHE A 5 11.59 12.64 -18.88
CA PHE A 5 11.62 14.03 -19.32
C PHE A 5 11.23 14.07 -20.78
N ILE A 6 10.28 14.95 -21.11
CA ILE A 6 9.72 15.09 -22.46
C ILE A 6 9.66 16.56 -22.86
N LYS A 7 9.59 16.83 -24.16
CA LYS A 7 9.37 18.17 -24.74
C LYS A 7 8.36 18.11 -25.90
N ASP A 8 8.05 19.24 -26.47
CA ASP A 8 7.21 19.42 -27.67
C ASP A 8 5.82 18.78 -27.53
N LEU A 9 5.20 18.99 -26.37
CA LEU A 9 3.92 18.41 -25.98
C LEU A 9 2.76 19.05 -26.77
N LYS A 10 2.04 18.25 -27.57
CA LYS A 10 0.76 18.68 -28.13
C LYS A 10 -0.35 18.53 -27.12
N GLU A 11 -1.28 19.47 -27.12
CA GLU A 11 -2.44 19.44 -26.25
C GLU A 11 -3.31 18.19 -26.51
N ILE A 12 -3.72 17.54 -25.43
CA ILE A 12 -4.64 16.39 -25.45
C ILE A 12 -6.01 16.86 -24.94
N LYS A 13 -7.05 16.59 -25.71
CA LYS A 13 -8.43 16.79 -25.26
C LYS A 13 -8.88 15.62 -24.40
N TYR A 14 -9.53 15.89 -23.27
CA TYR A 14 -10.07 14.90 -22.34
C TYR A 14 -11.60 14.93 -22.33
N PRO A 15 -12.31 13.78 -22.18
CA PRO A 15 -11.72 12.43 -22.11
C PRO A 15 -11.25 11.92 -23.47
N THR A 16 -10.25 11.00 -23.46
CA THR A 16 -9.79 10.30 -24.67
C THR A 16 -9.34 8.89 -24.32
N GLU A 17 -9.33 8.00 -25.30
CA GLU A 17 -8.90 6.63 -25.14
C GLU A 17 -7.95 6.22 -26.28
N LYS A 18 -6.95 5.41 -25.96
CA LYS A 18 -6.07 4.78 -26.95
C LYS A 18 -5.55 3.44 -26.43
N ASN A 19 -5.70 2.39 -27.24
CA ASN A 19 -5.22 1.02 -26.95
C ASN A 19 -5.65 0.52 -25.54
N GLY A 20 -6.93 0.79 -25.13
CA GLY A 20 -7.46 0.37 -23.84
C GLY A 20 -6.95 1.19 -22.63
N VAL A 21 -6.25 2.29 -22.87
CA VAL A 21 -5.90 3.29 -21.85
C VAL A 21 -6.82 4.48 -21.99
N LYS A 22 -7.68 4.71 -20.99
CA LYS A 22 -8.53 5.88 -20.92
C LYS A 22 -7.84 6.99 -20.15
N PHE A 23 -7.82 8.18 -20.70
CA PHE A 23 -7.41 9.42 -20.04
C PHE A 23 -8.66 10.23 -19.77
N LEU A 24 -9.11 10.26 -18.52
CA LEU A 24 -10.44 10.71 -18.13
C LEU A 24 -10.53 12.24 -18.07
N PHE A 25 -9.58 12.87 -17.41
CA PHE A 25 -9.46 14.32 -17.24
C PHE A 25 -8.06 14.72 -16.82
N LYS A 26 -7.76 16.00 -16.95
CA LYS A 26 -6.55 16.63 -16.40
C LYS A 26 -6.95 17.70 -15.39
N VAL A 27 -6.28 17.76 -14.28
CA VAL A 27 -6.42 18.81 -13.27
C VAL A 27 -5.03 19.17 -12.73
N ASP A 28 -4.63 20.41 -12.89
CA ASP A 28 -3.27 20.87 -12.62
C ASP A 28 -2.21 19.98 -13.32
N ASP A 29 -1.33 19.37 -12.54
CA ASP A 29 -0.31 18.44 -13.01
C ASP A 29 -0.77 16.98 -13.04
N LEU A 30 -1.99 16.66 -12.62
CA LEU A 30 -2.51 15.30 -12.55
C LEU A 30 -3.37 14.97 -13.77
N ILE A 31 -3.13 13.79 -14.34
CA ILE A 31 -3.93 13.21 -15.41
C ILE A 31 -4.53 11.89 -14.90
N ALA A 32 -5.85 11.81 -14.86
CA ALA A 32 -6.58 10.62 -14.44
C ALA A 32 -6.57 9.57 -15.54
N CYS A 33 -6.11 8.38 -15.24
CA CYS A 33 -6.02 7.24 -16.15
C CYS A 33 -6.88 6.08 -15.65
N GLU A 34 -7.41 5.29 -16.59
CA GLU A 34 -8.09 4.03 -16.31
C GLU A 34 -7.61 2.95 -17.28
N ILE A 35 -7.23 1.78 -16.74
CA ILE A 35 -6.87 0.58 -17.49
C ILE A 35 -7.53 -0.61 -16.80
N GLU A 36 -8.32 -1.42 -17.51
CA GLU A 36 -8.95 -2.63 -16.97
C GLU A 36 -9.72 -2.35 -15.67
N ASN A 37 -10.52 -1.26 -15.64
CA ASN A 37 -11.30 -0.75 -14.51
C ASN A 37 -10.46 -0.28 -13.31
N ARG A 38 -9.15 -0.21 -13.41
CA ARG A 38 -8.27 0.34 -12.38
C ARG A 38 -7.92 1.77 -12.69
N LYS A 39 -8.21 2.66 -11.73
CA LYS A 39 -7.99 4.10 -11.84
C LYS A 39 -6.73 4.52 -11.12
N PHE A 40 -5.95 5.41 -11.73
CA PHE A 40 -4.74 5.98 -11.14
C PHE A 40 -4.42 7.33 -11.77
N PHE A 41 -3.54 8.07 -11.13
CA PHE A 41 -3.01 9.31 -11.70
C PHE A 41 -1.58 9.15 -12.19
N ILE A 42 -1.27 9.83 -13.29
CA ILE A 42 0.08 10.22 -13.68
C ILE A 42 0.23 11.72 -13.49
N SER A 43 1.44 12.19 -13.17
CA SER A 43 1.73 13.60 -12.93
C SER A 43 2.61 14.13 -14.05
N LEU A 44 2.16 15.21 -14.72
CA LEU A 44 2.88 15.93 -15.77
C LEU A 44 3.26 17.31 -15.25
N GLN A 45 4.50 17.47 -14.81
CA GLN A 45 5.00 18.70 -14.22
C GLN A 45 5.81 19.51 -15.23
N GLU A 46 5.44 20.75 -15.41
CA GLU A 46 6.22 21.69 -16.20
C GLU A 46 7.53 22.08 -15.50
N ARG A 47 8.62 22.13 -16.26
CA ARG A 47 9.98 22.42 -15.80
C ARG A 47 10.69 23.26 -16.86
N LYS A 48 10.78 24.57 -16.69
CA LYS A 48 11.43 25.52 -17.60
C LYS A 48 11.15 25.22 -19.09
N ASP A 49 11.98 24.39 -19.73
CA ASP A 49 11.98 24.03 -21.16
C ASP A 49 11.50 22.60 -21.46
N LYS A 50 11.03 21.88 -20.45
CA LYS A 50 10.63 20.47 -20.55
C LYS A 50 9.53 20.10 -19.56
N TYR A 51 8.97 18.90 -19.70
CA TYR A 51 8.01 18.33 -18.79
C TYR A 51 8.58 17.08 -18.12
N LEU A 52 8.27 16.92 -16.84
CA LEU A 52 8.54 15.71 -16.08
C LEU A 52 7.24 14.89 -15.98
N LEU A 53 7.18 13.77 -16.68
CA LEU A 53 6.11 12.78 -16.56
C LEU A 53 6.50 11.72 -15.54
N LYS A 54 5.74 11.57 -14.47
CA LYS A 54 5.97 10.62 -13.39
C LYS A 54 4.67 10.04 -12.85
N TYR A 55 4.74 8.95 -12.08
CA TYR A 55 3.55 8.41 -11.43
C TYR A 55 3.15 9.24 -10.19
N ASP A 56 1.86 9.22 -9.89
CA ASP A 56 1.35 9.76 -8.63
C ASP A 56 1.62 8.80 -7.48
N LYS A 57 2.07 9.34 -6.33
CA LYS A 57 2.42 8.54 -5.14
C LYS A 57 1.22 8.08 -4.35
N VAL A 58 0.08 8.72 -4.51
CA VAL A 58 -1.16 8.38 -3.79
C VAL A 58 -1.79 7.14 -4.41
N THR A 59 -2.00 7.15 -5.73
CA THR A 59 -2.67 6.07 -6.45
C THR A 59 -1.76 4.87 -6.78
N ARG A 60 -0.43 5.02 -6.71
CA ARG A 60 0.59 3.96 -6.80
C ARG A 60 0.32 2.90 -7.87
N PRO A 61 0.17 3.25 -9.16
CA PRO A 61 -0.12 2.28 -10.21
C PRO A 61 0.98 1.22 -10.32
N ILE A 62 0.60 0.01 -10.69
CA ILE A 62 1.56 -1.05 -11.01
C ILE A 62 2.38 -0.67 -12.24
N SER A 63 3.62 -1.15 -12.29
CA SER A 63 4.59 -0.74 -13.33
C SER A 63 4.11 -1.00 -14.75
N SER A 64 3.38 -2.10 -15.01
CA SER A 64 2.83 -2.41 -16.33
C SER A 64 1.79 -1.36 -16.79
N TYR A 65 0.83 -1.01 -15.93
CA TYR A 65 -0.17 0.02 -16.24
C TYR A 65 0.44 1.40 -16.42
N LEU A 66 1.44 1.72 -15.58
CA LEU A 66 2.17 2.98 -15.72
C LEU A 66 2.90 3.08 -17.07
N LYS A 67 3.59 2.00 -17.47
CA LYS A 67 4.29 1.96 -18.76
C LYS A 67 3.30 2.08 -19.93
N ARG A 68 2.18 1.36 -19.91
CA ARG A 68 1.11 1.49 -20.91
C ARG A 68 0.58 2.93 -20.97
N ALA A 69 0.24 3.52 -19.82
CA ALA A 69 -0.24 4.90 -19.76
C ALA A 69 0.77 5.88 -20.34
N TYR A 70 2.06 5.73 -20.04
CA TYR A 70 3.10 6.60 -20.62
C TYR A 70 3.23 6.42 -22.13
N THR A 71 3.23 5.18 -22.62
CA THR A 71 3.30 4.91 -24.07
C THR A 71 2.16 5.59 -24.82
N GLU A 72 0.93 5.38 -24.34
CA GLU A 72 -0.24 5.94 -25.03
C GLU A 72 -0.34 7.47 -24.86
N PHE A 73 0.08 8.00 -23.71
CA PHE A 73 0.19 9.43 -23.51
C PHE A 73 1.18 10.08 -24.49
N LEU A 74 2.37 9.50 -24.64
CA LEU A 74 3.37 9.97 -25.59
C LEU A 74 2.87 9.90 -27.04
N ALA A 75 2.18 8.83 -27.40
CA ALA A 75 1.61 8.66 -28.73
C ALA A 75 0.49 9.69 -29.04
N LEU A 76 -0.32 10.05 -28.04
CA LEU A 76 -1.37 11.07 -28.16
C LEU A 76 -0.78 12.48 -28.20
N SER A 77 0.15 12.79 -27.31
CA SER A 77 0.77 14.12 -27.18
C SER A 77 1.84 14.39 -28.23
N LYS A 78 2.31 13.36 -28.92
CA LYS A 78 3.46 13.43 -29.88
C LYS A 78 4.72 14.03 -29.24
N ALA A 79 4.86 13.91 -27.92
CA ALA A 79 5.99 14.45 -27.18
C ALA A 79 7.28 13.68 -27.49
N GLU A 80 8.39 14.40 -27.57
CA GLU A 80 9.72 13.82 -27.71
C GLU A 80 10.28 13.46 -26.34
N ILE A 81 10.87 12.27 -26.22
CA ILE A 81 11.54 11.81 -25.00
C ILE A 81 12.97 12.37 -24.97
N LEU A 82 13.28 13.17 -23.96
CA LEU A 82 14.63 13.67 -23.72
C LEU A 82 15.47 12.68 -22.90
N SER A 83 14.87 12.10 -21.89
CA SER A 83 15.50 11.06 -21.07
C SER A 83 14.46 10.21 -20.34
N SER A 84 14.83 8.98 -20.02
CA SER A 84 13.98 8.01 -19.32
C SER A 84 14.81 7.19 -18.34
N ASN A 85 14.26 6.90 -17.17
CA ASN A 85 14.78 5.86 -16.29
C ASN A 85 13.93 4.60 -16.31
N ILE A 86 13.10 4.45 -17.34
CA ILE A 86 12.27 3.26 -17.52
C ILE A 86 12.92 2.41 -18.62
N ASP A 87 13.45 1.25 -18.24
CA ASP A 87 13.96 0.28 -19.19
C ASP A 87 12.83 -0.24 -20.08
N GLY A 88 12.97 0.02 -21.38
CA GLY A 88 12.15 -0.48 -22.48
C GLY A 88 10.64 -0.46 -22.21
N ILE A 89 9.93 0.41 -22.92
CA ILE A 89 8.46 0.41 -22.98
C ILE A 89 8.04 -0.84 -23.80
N LYS A 90 8.25 -2.03 -23.24
CA LYS A 90 7.66 -3.25 -23.78
C LYS A 90 6.33 -3.45 -23.08
N ASP A 91 5.28 -3.67 -23.86
CA ASP A 91 3.96 -4.05 -23.36
C ASP A 91 4.10 -5.39 -22.65
N LYS A 92 4.20 -5.35 -21.33
CA LYS A 92 4.20 -6.55 -20.49
C LYS A 92 2.83 -6.68 -19.88
N GLN A 93 2.21 -7.83 -20.11
CA GLN A 93 1.02 -8.23 -19.38
C GLN A 93 1.23 -8.08 -17.87
N PRO A 94 0.19 -7.76 -17.09
CA PRO A 94 0.28 -7.74 -15.65
C PRO A 94 0.88 -9.05 -15.15
N ASN A 95 1.86 -8.94 -14.25
CA ASN A 95 2.51 -10.12 -13.70
C ASN A 95 1.52 -10.88 -12.79
N LYS A 96 1.28 -12.17 -13.06
CA LYS A 96 0.30 -13.00 -12.34
C LYS A 96 0.55 -13.14 -10.84
N TYR A 97 1.78 -12.89 -10.39
CA TYR A 97 2.14 -12.95 -8.97
C TYR A 97 1.90 -11.61 -8.26
N LEU A 98 1.83 -10.49 -9.00
CA LEU A 98 1.61 -9.17 -8.44
C LEU A 98 0.11 -8.91 -8.33
N ILE A 99 -0.38 -8.84 -7.11
CA ILE A 99 -1.75 -8.49 -6.79
C ILE A 99 -1.80 -7.12 -6.10
N THR A 100 -2.94 -6.48 -6.10
CA THR A 100 -3.13 -5.19 -5.45
C THR A 100 -3.96 -5.34 -4.17
N ILE A 101 -3.89 -4.34 -3.30
CA ILE A 101 -4.68 -4.33 -2.07
C ILE A 101 -6.19 -4.26 -2.33
N ASP A 102 -6.59 -3.81 -3.53
CA ASP A 102 -8.00 -3.74 -3.96
C ASP A 102 -8.52 -5.10 -4.49
N ASP A 103 -7.62 -6.04 -4.77
CA ASP A 103 -8.01 -7.38 -5.18
C ASP A 103 -8.67 -8.13 -4.02
N ASN A 104 -9.48 -9.13 -4.35
CA ASN A 104 -10.02 -10.02 -3.34
C ASN A 104 -8.90 -10.89 -2.78
N LEU A 105 -8.55 -10.68 -1.52
CA LEU A 105 -7.51 -11.41 -0.80
C LEU A 105 -8.06 -12.65 -0.06
N LYS A 106 -9.16 -13.22 -0.55
CA LYS A 106 -9.73 -14.46 -0.01
C LYS A 106 -9.07 -15.67 -0.65
N PHE A 107 -8.52 -16.52 0.17
CA PHE A 107 -7.86 -17.76 -0.24
C PHE A 107 -8.46 -18.95 0.52
N ASN A 108 -8.62 -20.07 -0.16
CA ASN A 108 -9.08 -21.32 0.49
C ASN A 108 -7.99 -21.97 1.32
N ASN A 109 -6.73 -21.79 0.93
CA ASN A 109 -5.56 -22.33 1.61
C ASN A 109 -5.16 -21.44 2.78
N SER A 110 -4.52 -22.04 3.78
CA SER A 110 -3.84 -21.31 4.86
C SER A 110 -2.75 -20.41 4.28
N ILE A 111 -2.52 -19.26 4.91
CA ILE A 111 -1.69 -18.17 4.40
C ILE A 111 -0.44 -18.02 5.27
N ILE A 112 0.69 -17.73 4.66
CA ILE A 112 1.89 -17.21 5.32
C ILE A 112 2.15 -15.80 4.80
N VAL A 113 2.43 -14.85 5.69
CA VAL A 113 2.70 -13.45 5.33
C VAL A 113 4.13 -13.08 5.68
N GLU A 114 4.85 -12.46 4.75
CA GLU A 114 6.16 -11.83 5.03
C GLU A 114 6.10 -10.35 4.69
N ILE A 115 6.37 -9.50 5.69
CA ILE A 115 6.35 -8.04 5.58
C ILE A 115 7.77 -7.51 5.44
N GLY A 116 8.01 -6.76 4.36
CA GLY A 116 9.33 -6.23 4.03
C GLY A 116 10.29 -7.31 3.55
N PHE A 117 9.87 -8.17 2.62
CA PHE A 117 10.65 -9.33 2.18
C PHE A 117 12.01 -9.00 1.52
N GLY A 118 12.28 -7.73 1.18
CA GLY A 118 13.56 -7.27 0.64
C GLY A 118 14.03 -8.08 -0.58
N SER A 119 15.13 -8.83 -0.47
CA SER A 119 15.64 -9.68 -1.56
C SER A 119 14.79 -10.92 -1.88
N GLY A 120 13.78 -11.22 -1.06
CA GLY A 120 12.88 -12.35 -1.21
C GLY A 120 13.50 -13.73 -0.96
N ARG A 121 14.70 -13.83 -0.37
CA ARG A 121 15.31 -15.14 -0.09
C ARG A 121 14.44 -15.98 0.83
N HIS A 122 13.96 -15.40 1.92
CA HIS A 122 13.12 -16.08 2.89
C HIS A 122 11.72 -16.35 2.31
N LEU A 123 11.13 -15.39 1.62
CA LEU A 123 9.84 -15.54 0.95
C LEU A 123 9.82 -16.74 -0.02
N LEU A 124 10.85 -16.86 -0.87
CA LEU A 124 10.97 -17.96 -1.83
C LEU A 124 11.26 -19.30 -1.14
N HIS A 125 12.00 -19.28 -0.03
CA HIS A 125 12.20 -20.46 0.80
C HIS A 125 10.89 -20.94 1.41
N LEU A 126 10.09 -20.03 1.99
CA LEU A 126 8.76 -20.37 2.52
C LEU A 126 7.85 -20.99 1.46
N ALA A 127 7.85 -20.45 0.24
CA ALA A 127 7.04 -20.97 -0.84
C ALA A 127 7.40 -22.41 -1.23
N LYS A 128 8.68 -22.73 -1.20
CA LYS A 128 9.16 -24.11 -1.48
C LYS A 128 8.90 -25.06 -0.30
N LYS A 129 9.03 -24.57 0.91
CA LYS A 129 8.83 -25.33 2.15
C LYS A 129 7.37 -25.67 2.41
N TYR A 130 6.46 -24.78 2.00
CA TYR A 130 5.01 -24.89 2.22
C TYR A 130 4.24 -24.80 0.89
N PRO A 131 4.34 -25.81 0.03
CA PRO A 131 3.73 -25.77 -1.30
C PRO A 131 2.19 -25.76 -1.27
N ASP A 132 1.58 -26.22 -0.20
CA ASP A 132 0.15 -26.25 0.07
C ASP A 132 -0.42 -24.92 0.60
N LYS A 133 0.45 -23.97 1.01
CA LYS A 133 0.04 -22.67 1.54
C LYS A 133 0.24 -21.54 0.52
N ILE A 134 -0.54 -20.48 0.66
CA ILE A 134 -0.32 -19.24 -0.10
C ILE A 134 0.66 -18.36 0.66
N ILE A 135 1.73 -17.94 0.00
CA ILE A 135 2.75 -17.06 0.58
C ILE A 135 2.51 -15.63 0.07
N ILE A 136 2.16 -14.73 0.96
CA ILE A 136 1.95 -13.31 0.64
C ILE A 136 3.19 -12.53 1.04
N GLY A 137 3.91 -12.02 0.05
CA GLY A 137 5.03 -11.09 0.27
C GLY A 137 4.58 -9.64 0.09
N ILE A 138 4.88 -8.79 1.08
CA ILE A 138 4.54 -7.37 1.07
C ILE A 138 5.82 -6.55 1.08
N GLU A 139 5.96 -5.63 0.13
CA GLU A 139 7.16 -4.79 0.01
C GLU A 139 6.79 -3.46 -0.67
N ILE A 140 7.51 -2.39 -0.32
CA ILE A 140 7.35 -1.05 -0.91
C ILE A 140 8.48 -0.70 -1.88
N HIS A 141 9.59 -1.42 -1.84
CA HIS A 141 10.76 -1.18 -2.68
C HIS A 141 10.62 -1.89 -4.03
N LYS A 142 10.24 -1.14 -5.05
CA LYS A 142 9.95 -1.67 -6.38
C LYS A 142 11.04 -2.56 -7.00
N PRO A 143 12.35 -2.25 -6.90
CA PRO A 143 13.37 -3.15 -7.42
C PRO A 143 13.38 -4.53 -6.75
N SER A 144 13.11 -4.60 -5.45
CA SER A 144 12.98 -5.88 -4.73
C SER A 144 11.77 -6.68 -5.22
N ILE A 145 10.64 -6.01 -5.43
CA ILE A 145 9.43 -6.60 -6.00
C ILE A 145 9.74 -7.20 -7.39
N GLU A 146 10.30 -6.40 -8.30
CA GLU A 146 10.63 -6.86 -9.67
C GLU A 146 11.60 -8.05 -9.67
N GLN A 147 12.58 -8.05 -8.77
CA GLN A 147 13.52 -9.16 -8.61
C GLN A 147 12.81 -10.45 -8.19
N VAL A 148 11.91 -10.38 -7.21
CA VAL A 148 11.16 -11.54 -6.73
C VAL A 148 10.20 -12.05 -7.79
N LEU A 149 9.45 -11.17 -8.46
CA LEU A 149 8.54 -11.54 -9.54
C LEU A 149 9.27 -12.31 -10.66
N LYS A 150 10.44 -11.82 -11.08
CA LYS A 150 11.27 -12.50 -12.08
C LYS A 150 11.75 -13.88 -11.59
N ARG A 151 12.10 -14.00 -10.32
CA ARG A 151 12.49 -15.31 -9.75
C ARG A 151 11.32 -16.27 -9.69
N CYS A 152 10.13 -15.83 -9.31
CA CYS A 152 8.93 -16.65 -9.31
C CYS A 152 8.63 -17.21 -10.72
N GLU A 153 8.79 -16.39 -11.76
CA GLU A 153 8.65 -16.83 -13.15
C GLU A 153 9.70 -17.87 -13.52
N ASN A 154 10.98 -17.60 -13.27
CA ASN A 154 12.09 -18.47 -13.65
C ASN A 154 12.09 -19.81 -12.90
N GLU A 155 11.66 -19.81 -11.64
CA GLU A 155 11.65 -20.99 -10.76
C GLU A 155 10.27 -21.69 -10.77
N ASN A 156 9.30 -21.23 -11.59
CA ASN A 156 7.93 -21.74 -11.67
C ASN A 156 7.22 -21.89 -10.32
N ILE A 157 7.43 -20.95 -9.41
CA ILE A 157 6.78 -20.94 -8.10
C ILE A 157 5.35 -20.42 -8.28
N THR A 158 4.33 -21.18 -7.88
CA THR A 158 2.92 -20.83 -8.16
C THR A 158 2.15 -20.28 -6.97
N ASN A 159 2.62 -20.53 -5.77
CA ASN A 159 1.93 -20.21 -4.51
C ASN A 159 2.35 -18.87 -3.87
N ILE A 160 3.09 -18.01 -4.56
CA ILE A 160 3.41 -16.64 -4.11
C ILE A 160 2.40 -15.64 -4.64
N ARG A 161 2.07 -14.66 -3.80
CA ARG A 161 1.40 -13.41 -4.16
C ARG A 161 2.20 -12.25 -3.59
N VAL A 162 2.47 -11.26 -4.41
CA VAL A 162 3.26 -10.07 -4.02
C VAL A 162 2.35 -8.85 -4.02
N ILE A 163 2.43 -8.04 -2.97
CA ILE A 163 1.66 -6.81 -2.80
C ILE A 163 2.64 -5.64 -2.64
N ASP A 164 2.57 -4.65 -3.55
CA ASP A 164 3.29 -3.38 -3.45
C ASP A 164 2.48 -2.41 -2.58
N TYR A 165 2.56 -2.58 -1.27
CA TYR A 165 1.82 -1.74 -0.33
C TYR A 165 2.50 -1.66 1.05
N ASP A 166 1.96 -0.80 1.93
CA ASP A 166 2.40 -0.72 3.33
C ASP A 166 1.89 -1.95 4.11
N GLY A 167 2.83 -2.76 4.61
CA GLY A 167 2.51 -4.00 5.32
C GLY A 167 1.64 -3.81 6.56
N ARG A 168 1.67 -2.63 7.18
CA ARG A 168 0.83 -2.31 8.34
C ARG A 168 -0.68 -2.32 8.02
N LEU A 169 -1.03 -2.15 6.75
CA LEU A 169 -2.42 -2.04 6.30
C LEU A 169 -2.96 -3.34 5.68
N VAL A 170 -2.08 -4.20 5.18
CA VAL A 170 -2.52 -5.38 4.40
C VAL A 170 -3.24 -6.40 5.27
N LEU A 171 -2.86 -6.58 6.54
CA LEU A 171 -3.50 -7.55 7.43
C LEU A 171 -5.00 -7.29 7.58
N SER A 172 -5.43 -6.02 7.59
CA SER A 172 -6.86 -5.67 7.67
C SER A 172 -7.71 -6.15 6.49
N LYS A 173 -7.08 -6.59 5.41
CA LYS A 173 -7.76 -7.13 4.22
C LYS A 173 -7.89 -8.66 4.24
N LEU A 174 -7.21 -9.33 5.16
CA LEU A 174 -7.25 -10.78 5.30
C LEU A 174 -8.36 -11.20 6.25
N ASP A 175 -8.99 -12.34 5.96
CA ASP A 175 -10.01 -12.92 6.82
C ASP A 175 -9.41 -13.35 8.18
N SER A 176 -10.24 -13.40 9.23
CA SER A 176 -9.84 -13.86 10.56
C SER A 176 -9.45 -15.34 10.54
N ASN A 177 -8.47 -15.72 11.37
CA ASN A 177 -8.04 -17.10 11.58
C ASN A 177 -7.61 -17.86 10.30
N LYS A 178 -6.97 -17.16 9.35
CA LYS A 178 -6.53 -17.74 8.06
C LYS A 178 -5.01 -17.71 7.87
N VAL A 179 -4.29 -17.02 8.72
CA VAL A 179 -2.84 -16.86 8.59
C VAL A 179 -2.12 -17.79 9.56
N HIS A 180 -1.31 -18.69 9.01
CA HIS A 180 -0.49 -19.62 9.79
C HIS A 180 0.67 -18.91 10.51
N SER A 181 1.35 -17.99 9.79
CA SER A 181 2.46 -17.24 10.36
C SER A 181 2.68 -15.91 9.66
N ILE A 182 3.14 -14.94 10.43
CA ILE A 182 3.53 -13.61 9.96
C ILE A 182 5.00 -13.39 10.28
N TYR A 183 5.79 -13.00 9.29
CA TYR A 183 7.22 -12.70 9.44
C TYR A 183 7.46 -11.22 9.22
N VAL A 184 8.20 -10.60 10.16
CA VAL A 184 8.67 -9.22 10.10
C VAL A 184 10.17 -9.25 10.40
N HIS A 185 10.98 -9.38 9.35
CA HIS A 185 12.40 -9.57 9.48
C HIS A 185 13.17 -8.29 9.14
N PHE A 186 13.99 -7.81 10.08
CA PHE A 186 14.84 -6.62 9.95
C PHE A 186 14.08 -5.37 9.46
N PRO A 187 12.93 -5.05 10.06
CA PRO A 187 12.21 -3.82 9.74
C PRO A 187 13.06 -2.60 10.09
N VAL A 188 12.80 -1.48 9.43
CA VAL A 188 13.46 -0.22 9.76
C VAL A 188 13.07 0.19 11.20
N PRO A 189 14.03 0.43 12.11
CA PRO A 189 13.72 0.65 13.53
C PRO A 189 13.07 2.00 13.83
N TRP A 190 13.16 2.98 12.92
CA TRP A 190 12.52 4.30 13.02
C TRP A 190 12.71 5.02 14.36
N ASP A 191 13.93 5.01 14.93
CA ASP A 191 14.21 5.60 16.25
C ASP A 191 13.78 7.05 16.39
N LYS A 192 13.91 7.84 15.31
CA LYS A 192 13.48 9.25 15.27
C LYS A 192 11.98 9.43 14.98
N LYS A 193 11.28 8.39 14.54
CA LYS A 193 9.86 8.43 14.16
C LYS A 193 9.15 7.13 14.54
N PRO A 194 9.00 6.81 15.84
CA PRO A 194 8.49 5.51 16.31
C PRO A 194 7.10 5.15 15.76
N HIS A 195 6.25 6.15 15.49
CA HIS A 195 4.93 5.95 14.87
C HIS A 195 4.97 5.31 13.47
N ARG A 196 6.17 5.17 12.86
CA ARG A 196 6.35 4.49 11.57
C ARG A 196 6.75 3.03 11.71
N ARG A 197 6.98 2.54 12.91
CA ARG A 197 7.32 1.15 13.19
C ARG A 197 6.20 0.23 12.71
N VAL A 198 6.58 -0.95 12.24
CA VAL A 198 5.61 -1.98 11.81
C VAL A 198 4.88 -2.52 13.03
N ILE A 199 5.64 -2.89 14.06
CA ILE A 199 5.07 -3.38 15.32
C ILE A 199 4.43 -2.18 16.04
N SER A 200 3.11 -2.20 16.13
CA SER A 200 2.29 -1.26 16.87
C SER A 200 1.12 -2.01 17.48
N GLU A 201 0.44 -1.42 18.44
CA GLU A 201 -0.75 -2.02 19.07
C GLU A 201 -1.77 -2.48 18.01
N TYR A 202 -2.05 -1.61 17.04
CA TYR A 202 -2.94 -1.97 15.94
C TYR A 202 -2.44 -3.17 15.13
N PHE A 203 -1.16 -3.18 14.74
CA PHE A 203 -0.58 -4.27 13.96
C PHE A 203 -0.61 -5.60 14.72
N ILE A 204 -0.38 -5.55 16.03
CA ILE A 204 -0.47 -6.71 16.92
C ILE A 204 -1.90 -7.24 16.98
N ASN A 205 -2.88 -6.35 17.19
CA ASN A 205 -4.30 -6.74 17.24
C ASN A 205 -4.78 -7.34 15.92
N GLU A 206 -4.40 -6.75 14.77
CA GLU A 206 -4.70 -7.32 13.47
C GLU A 206 -3.96 -8.66 13.24
N SER A 207 -2.73 -8.79 13.73
CA SER A 207 -2.00 -10.07 13.67
C SER A 207 -2.73 -11.17 14.46
N ILE A 208 -3.18 -10.88 15.67
CA ILE A 208 -3.98 -11.81 16.48
C ILE A 208 -5.27 -12.20 15.75
N ARG A 209 -5.96 -11.23 15.16
CA ARG A 209 -7.20 -11.46 14.43
C ARG A 209 -7.04 -12.42 13.25
N VAL A 210 -6.00 -12.20 12.43
CA VAL A 210 -5.81 -12.99 11.21
C VAL A 210 -5.11 -14.32 11.44
N LEU A 211 -4.32 -14.44 12.52
CA LEU A 211 -3.59 -15.67 12.84
C LEU A 211 -4.56 -16.81 13.21
N GLU A 212 -4.27 -17.99 12.68
CA GLU A 212 -4.86 -19.24 13.16
C GLU A 212 -4.54 -19.43 14.66
N LYS A 213 -5.33 -20.25 15.35
CA LYS A 213 -4.93 -20.71 16.68
C LYS A 213 -3.60 -21.47 16.58
N ASP A 214 -2.68 -21.20 17.49
CA ASP A 214 -1.30 -21.71 17.52
C ASP A 214 -0.41 -21.19 16.38
N GLY A 215 -0.94 -20.29 15.53
CA GLY A 215 -0.16 -19.48 14.58
C GLY A 215 0.71 -18.44 15.30
N PHE A 216 1.67 -17.84 14.61
CA PHE A 216 2.61 -16.93 15.25
C PHE A 216 2.98 -15.71 14.40
N LEU A 217 3.32 -14.63 15.10
CA LEU A 217 4.05 -13.50 14.57
C LEU A 217 5.52 -13.60 14.98
N HIS A 218 6.43 -13.64 14.00
CA HIS A 218 7.88 -13.66 14.22
C HIS A 218 8.50 -12.32 13.85
N LEU A 219 8.95 -11.58 14.85
CA LEU A 219 9.80 -10.41 14.69
C LEU A 219 11.28 -10.84 14.82
N ARG A 220 12.12 -10.42 13.85
CA ARG A 220 13.57 -10.56 13.89
C ARG A 220 14.23 -9.22 13.65
N THR A 221 15.14 -8.78 14.53
CA THR A 221 15.78 -7.47 14.46
C THR A 221 17.21 -7.47 15.01
N ASP A 222 18.06 -6.56 14.48
CA ASP A 222 19.41 -6.26 14.97
C ASP A 222 19.44 -4.98 15.84
N SER A 223 18.30 -4.36 16.08
CA SER A 223 18.17 -3.13 16.86
C SER A 223 17.70 -3.45 18.28
N ASP A 224 18.53 -3.16 19.28
CA ASP A 224 18.18 -3.30 20.70
C ASP A 224 16.93 -2.45 21.03
N ASN A 225 16.91 -1.18 20.60
CA ASN A 225 15.78 -0.28 20.85
C ASN A 225 14.48 -0.80 20.24
N TYR A 226 14.55 -1.42 19.05
CA TYR A 226 13.35 -1.95 18.43
C TYR A 226 12.88 -3.24 19.08
N PHE A 227 13.82 -4.06 19.54
CA PHE A 227 13.53 -5.26 20.34
C PHE A 227 12.80 -4.89 21.63
N GLU A 228 13.37 -3.98 22.44
CA GLU A 228 12.78 -3.52 23.70
C GLU A 228 11.39 -2.90 23.50
N TYR A 229 11.28 -2.03 22.51
CA TYR A 229 9.99 -1.43 22.16
C TYR A 229 8.96 -2.51 21.82
N SER A 230 9.29 -3.43 20.91
CA SER A 230 8.37 -4.46 20.47
C SER A 230 7.99 -5.44 21.57
N PHE A 231 8.96 -5.80 22.41
CA PHE A 231 8.70 -6.62 23.60
C PHE A 231 7.69 -5.96 24.53
N ASN A 232 7.85 -4.66 24.81
CA ASN A 232 6.91 -3.91 25.63
C ASN A 232 5.52 -3.82 25.00
N GLU A 233 5.42 -3.65 23.67
CA GLU A 233 4.13 -3.66 22.98
C GLU A 233 3.43 -5.02 23.10
N PHE A 234 4.15 -6.15 22.93
CA PHE A 234 3.58 -7.48 23.12
C PHE A 234 3.15 -7.73 24.56
N MET A 235 3.87 -7.21 25.56
CA MET A 235 3.53 -7.37 26.97
C MET A 235 2.27 -6.60 27.41
N LYS A 236 1.75 -5.69 26.60
CA LYS A 236 0.46 -5.02 26.86
C LYS A 236 -0.75 -5.96 26.62
N LEU A 237 -0.58 -7.05 25.89
CA LEU A 237 -1.62 -8.03 25.66
C LEU A 237 -2.00 -8.74 26.97
N GLN A 238 -3.30 -8.89 27.21
CA GLN A 238 -3.79 -9.58 28.42
C GLN A 238 -3.41 -11.06 28.48
N LYS A 239 -3.34 -11.73 27.32
CA LYS A 239 -2.93 -13.13 27.17
C LYS A 239 -2.05 -13.26 25.95
N ASN A 240 -0.82 -13.71 26.16
CA ASN A 240 0.11 -14.04 25.09
C ASN A 240 1.07 -15.13 25.53
N GLU A 241 1.69 -15.78 24.57
CA GLU A 241 2.87 -16.63 24.77
C GLU A 241 3.99 -16.06 23.92
N LEU A 242 5.11 -15.71 24.56
CA LEU A 242 6.29 -15.20 23.87
C LEU A 242 7.44 -16.20 23.97
N LYS A 243 8.13 -16.43 22.83
CA LYS A 243 9.41 -17.15 22.80
C LYS A 243 10.47 -16.18 22.31
N LEU A 244 11.54 -16.02 23.10
CA LEU A 244 12.62 -15.06 22.83
C LEU A 244 13.91 -15.83 22.55
N TYR A 245 14.62 -15.40 21.50
CA TYR A 245 15.94 -15.95 21.20
C TYR A 245 16.91 -14.82 20.88
N LYS A 246 18.17 -15.04 21.18
CA LYS A 246 19.29 -14.16 20.82
C LYS A 246 20.31 -14.94 20.01
N ASN A 247 20.70 -14.40 18.87
CA ASN A 247 21.73 -14.95 17.99
C ASN A 247 21.41 -16.39 17.50
N ARG A 248 20.12 -16.71 17.33
CA ARG A 248 19.68 -17.99 16.78
C ARG A 248 19.89 -18.03 15.27
N ASP A 249 20.46 -19.13 14.77
CA ASP A 249 20.54 -19.38 13.34
C ASP A 249 19.19 -19.85 12.78
N LEU A 250 18.82 -19.33 11.62
CA LEU A 250 17.68 -19.78 10.84
C LEU A 250 18.16 -20.61 9.63
N GLU A 251 17.26 -21.44 9.08
CA GLU A 251 17.54 -22.26 7.89
C GLU A 251 17.98 -21.42 6.68
N VAL A 252 17.45 -20.19 6.58
CA VAL A 252 17.81 -19.24 5.51
C VAL A 252 18.08 -17.88 6.13
N SER A 253 19.29 -17.39 5.91
CA SER A 253 19.67 -16.03 6.30
C SER A 253 19.20 -15.01 5.24
N SER A 254 18.79 -13.84 5.71
CA SER A 254 18.57 -12.70 4.81
C SER A 254 19.91 -12.05 4.41
N LYS A 255 19.91 -11.26 3.33
CA LYS A 255 21.08 -10.47 2.94
C LYS A 255 21.53 -9.50 4.06
N TYR A 256 20.58 -9.00 4.85
CA TYR A 256 20.86 -8.13 5.99
C TYR A 256 21.47 -8.91 7.14
N GLU A 257 20.96 -10.09 7.45
CA GLU A 257 21.50 -10.97 8.48
C GLU A 257 22.95 -11.34 8.21
N ASP A 258 23.28 -11.74 6.97
CA ASP A 258 24.67 -12.03 6.55
C ASP A 258 25.60 -10.83 6.82
N ARG A 259 25.11 -9.62 6.58
CA ARG A 259 25.85 -8.37 6.85
C ARG A 259 26.06 -8.13 8.34
N TRP A 260 24.99 -8.32 9.14
CA TRP A 260 25.03 -8.05 10.58
C TRP A 260 25.89 -9.07 11.33
N LYS A 261 25.84 -10.34 10.95
CA LYS A 261 26.75 -11.38 11.45
C LYS A 261 28.23 -11.03 11.21
N LYS A 262 28.55 -10.51 10.02
CA LYS A 262 29.91 -10.01 9.73
C LYS A 262 30.34 -8.82 10.58
N GLN A 263 29.40 -8.06 11.12
CA GLN A 263 29.65 -6.92 12.01
C GLN A 263 29.53 -7.26 13.49
N ASN A 264 29.39 -8.54 13.84
CA ASN A 264 29.21 -9.04 15.21
C ASN A 264 28.05 -8.37 15.96
N LYS A 265 27.00 -7.98 15.25
CA LYS A 265 25.78 -7.46 15.86
C LYS A 265 24.93 -8.58 16.44
N ASN A 266 24.33 -8.33 17.59
CA ASN A 266 23.31 -9.22 18.11
C ASN A 266 22.06 -9.20 17.23
N ILE A 267 21.40 -10.34 17.15
CA ILE A 267 20.13 -10.53 16.46
C ILE A 267 19.14 -11.11 17.47
N TYR A 268 18.00 -10.48 17.56
CA TYR A 268 16.94 -10.83 18.49
C TYR A 268 15.71 -11.36 17.74
N ASP A 269 15.11 -12.40 18.27
CA ASP A 269 13.87 -12.98 17.78
C ASP A 269 12.80 -12.88 18.86
N ILE A 270 11.59 -12.45 18.48
CA ILE A 270 10.38 -12.54 19.30
C ILE A 270 9.35 -13.30 18.49
N TYR A 271 8.87 -14.43 19.03
CA TYR A 271 7.71 -15.15 18.55
C TYR A 271 6.55 -14.82 19.48
N MET A 272 5.49 -14.23 18.97
CA MET A 272 4.21 -14.10 19.65
C MET A 272 3.29 -15.19 19.11
N ILE A 273 2.87 -16.10 19.98
CA ILE A 273 1.99 -17.22 19.62
C ILE A 273 0.53 -16.80 19.86
N ASN A 274 -0.32 -17.00 18.87
CA ASN A 274 -1.75 -16.72 19.02
C ASN A 274 -2.49 -17.90 19.65
N ASN A 275 -2.98 -17.74 20.87
CA ASN A 275 -3.74 -18.76 21.60
C ASN A 275 -5.26 -18.56 21.50
N THR A 276 -5.73 -17.65 20.66
CA THR A 276 -7.15 -17.28 20.57
C THR A 276 -7.73 -17.56 19.19
N ILE A 277 -9.03 -17.67 19.13
CA ILE A 277 -9.81 -17.65 17.88
C ILE A 277 -10.56 -16.33 17.87
N SER A 278 -10.39 -15.57 16.81
CA SER A 278 -11.04 -14.29 16.65
C SER A 278 -12.36 -14.42 15.89
N ASP A 279 -13.30 -13.53 16.18
CA ASP A 279 -14.54 -13.42 15.41
C ASP A 279 -14.25 -13.00 13.97
N GLU A 280 -15.15 -13.37 13.07
CA GLU A 280 -15.09 -12.88 11.69
C GLU A 280 -15.43 -11.38 11.63
N LEU A 281 -14.79 -10.67 10.68
CA LEU A 281 -15.12 -9.27 10.41
C LEU A 281 -16.49 -9.20 9.69
N ASN A 282 -17.55 -9.09 10.45
CA ASN A 282 -18.92 -8.85 9.95
C ASN A 282 -19.26 -7.36 9.88
N GLU A 283 -18.33 -6.53 9.40
CA GLU A 283 -18.54 -5.10 9.34
C GLU A 283 -18.93 -4.66 7.92
N ASN A 284 -20.10 -4.05 7.82
CA ASN A 284 -20.51 -3.35 6.60
C ASN A 284 -19.87 -1.95 6.60
N PHE A 285 -18.84 -1.80 5.78
CA PHE A 285 -18.22 -0.50 5.54
C PHE A 285 -18.90 0.18 4.36
N ASP A 286 -19.37 1.41 4.58
CA ASP A 286 -19.96 2.26 3.55
C ASP A 286 -19.17 3.57 3.40
N PHE A 287 -18.50 3.71 2.26
CA PHE A 287 -17.76 4.91 1.88
C PHE A 287 -18.47 5.74 0.82
N ASN A 288 -19.78 5.59 0.68
CA ASN A 288 -20.58 6.40 -0.23
C ASN A 288 -20.79 7.81 0.35
N PHE A 289 -20.83 8.77 -0.57
CA PHE A 289 -21.20 10.14 -0.26
C PHE A 289 -22.64 10.40 -0.69
N GLU A 290 -23.32 11.19 0.10
CA GLU A 290 -24.55 11.88 -0.29
C GLU A 290 -24.17 13.19 -1.03
N CYS A 291 -24.73 14.30 -0.62
CA CYS A 291 -24.34 15.62 -1.13
C CYS A 291 -23.13 16.14 -0.39
N LEU A 292 -22.13 16.65 -1.12
CA LEU A 292 -20.99 17.35 -0.54
C LEU A 292 -21.00 18.83 -0.92
N ASP A 293 -20.92 19.71 0.08
CA ASP A 293 -20.68 21.15 -0.09
C ASP A 293 -19.18 21.42 -0.12
N ILE A 294 -18.66 21.60 -1.33
CA ILE A 294 -17.23 21.81 -1.57
C ILE A 294 -16.71 23.10 -0.92
N ASN A 295 -17.58 24.11 -0.73
CA ASN A 295 -17.19 25.39 -0.12
C ASN A 295 -16.79 25.23 1.35
N LYS A 296 -17.17 24.14 1.99
CA LYS A 296 -16.77 23.80 3.36
C LYS A 296 -15.42 23.08 3.43
N ALA A 297 -14.87 22.64 2.30
CA ALA A 297 -13.54 22.07 2.27
C ALA A 297 -12.51 23.19 2.44
N ASP A 298 -11.67 23.04 3.45
CA ASP A 298 -10.65 24.02 3.83
C ASP A 298 -9.30 23.29 3.98
N THR A 299 -8.22 23.86 3.43
CA THR A 299 -6.87 23.26 3.47
C THR A 299 -6.27 23.30 4.87
N LYS A 300 -6.93 22.63 5.80
CA LYS A 300 -6.48 22.47 7.19
C LYS A 300 -6.62 21.04 7.67
N ALA A 301 -5.99 20.76 8.80
CA ALA A 301 -6.10 19.48 9.50
C ALA A 301 -7.16 19.55 10.60
N TYR A 302 -8.03 18.55 10.61
CA TYR A 302 -8.97 18.26 11.68
C TYR A 302 -8.43 17.06 12.45
N ILE A 303 -8.11 17.26 13.72
CA ILE A 303 -7.51 16.26 14.60
C ILE A 303 -8.56 15.80 15.58
N PHE A 304 -8.78 14.49 15.67
CA PHE A 304 -9.71 13.83 16.59
C PHE A 304 -8.94 12.89 17.52
N ASP A 305 -9.60 12.18 18.40
CA ASP A 305 -8.94 11.35 19.41
C ASP A 305 -8.11 10.21 18.81
N ASP A 306 -8.62 9.54 17.76
CA ASP A 306 -8.02 8.34 17.15
C ASP A 306 -7.74 8.45 15.64
N PHE A 307 -8.10 9.59 15.01
CA PHE A 307 -7.87 9.79 13.57
C PHE A 307 -7.66 11.27 13.20
N VAL A 308 -7.20 11.49 11.98
CA VAL A 308 -7.02 12.79 11.35
C VAL A 308 -7.76 12.86 10.02
N ILE A 309 -8.23 14.07 9.68
CA ILE A 309 -8.67 14.43 8.33
C ILE A 309 -7.91 15.72 7.96
N HIS A 310 -7.15 15.69 6.88
CA HIS A 310 -6.39 16.83 6.41
C HIS A 310 -6.66 17.05 4.91
N PHE A 311 -7.31 18.14 4.56
CA PHE A 311 -7.47 18.56 3.17
C PHE A 311 -6.18 19.20 2.70
N GLU A 312 -5.48 18.51 1.77
CA GLU A 312 -4.16 18.94 1.28
C GLU A 312 -4.28 19.87 0.06
N LYS A 313 -5.25 19.62 -0.80
CA LYS A 313 -5.43 20.39 -2.04
C LYS A 313 -6.87 20.27 -2.56
N ILE A 314 -7.38 21.37 -3.08
CA ILE A 314 -8.68 21.45 -3.74
C ILE A 314 -8.43 22.06 -5.12
N ALA A 315 -8.85 21.39 -6.19
CA ALA A 315 -8.61 21.82 -7.55
C ALA A 315 -9.82 21.56 -8.46
N LYS A 316 -10.21 22.55 -9.25
CA LYS A 316 -11.36 22.47 -10.16
C LYS A 316 -10.99 21.60 -11.37
N ILE A 317 -11.72 20.51 -11.59
CA ILE A 317 -11.58 19.67 -12.80
C ILE A 317 -12.32 20.36 -13.97
N ASN A 318 -13.56 20.78 -13.73
CA ASN A 318 -14.42 21.51 -14.65
C ASN A 318 -15.52 22.22 -13.83
N ASP A 319 -16.51 22.84 -14.50
CA ASP A 319 -17.58 23.58 -13.82
C ASP A 319 -18.49 22.72 -12.94
N LYS A 320 -18.45 21.40 -13.08
CA LYS A 320 -19.31 20.46 -12.37
C LYS A 320 -18.58 19.56 -11.39
N GLN A 321 -17.26 19.53 -11.43
CA GLN A 321 -16.46 18.59 -10.65
C GLN A 321 -15.18 19.23 -10.08
N THR A 322 -14.87 18.86 -8.86
CA THR A 322 -13.67 19.28 -8.13
C THR A 322 -12.93 18.07 -7.60
N LEU A 323 -11.61 18.07 -7.73
CA LEU A 323 -10.72 17.11 -7.09
C LEU A 323 -10.35 17.63 -5.70
N ILE A 324 -10.53 16.79 -4.69
CA ILE A 324 -10.05 17.04 -3.33
C ILE A 324 -8.99 15.98 -3.02
N LYS A 325 -7.78 16.42 -2.73
CA LYS A 325 -6.72 15.56 -2.19
C LYS A 325 -6.74 15.69 -0.68
N LEU A 326 -6.80 14.56 0.02
CA LEU A 326 -6.82 14.54 1.48
C LEU A 326 -5.98 13.40 2.05
N THR A 327 -5.61 13.57 3.30
CA THR A 327 -5.08 12.51 4.17
C THR A 327 -6.11 12.24 5.26
N MET A 328 -6.51 10.99 5.47
CA MET A 328 -7.44 10.62 6.53
C MET A 328 -7.14 9.24 7.12
N GLY A 329 -7.65 8.99 8.33
CA GLY A 329 -7.51 7.71 9.04
C GLY A 329 -6.67 7.81 10.29
N ALA A 330 -6.26 6.65 10.84
CA ALA A 330 -5.51 6.56 12.09
C ALA A 330 -4.18 7.33 12.02
N PHE A 331 -3.76 7.97 13.12
CA PHE A 331 -2.49 8.71 13.19
C PHE A 331 -1.27 7.89 12.77
N GLU A 332 -1.23 6.63 13.15
CA GLU A 332 -0.08 5.75 12.85
C GLU A 332 0.03 5.40 11.38
N ARG A 333 -1.07 5.49 10.63
CA ARG A 333 -1.18 5.04 9.24
C ARG A 333 -2.31 5.76 8.48
N PRO A 334 -2.26 7.05 8.36
CA PRO A 334 -3.25 7.77 7.58
C PRO A 334 -3.12 7.39 6.11
N GLU A 335 -4.25 7.33 5.42
CA GLU A 335 -4.29 7.11 3.98
C GLU A 335 -4.34 8.45 3.25
N HIS A 336 -3.59 8.53 2.15
CA HIS A 336 -3.71 9.63 1.20
C HIS A 336 -4.71 9.24 0.12
N LEU A 337 -5.71 10.06 -0.11
CA LEU A 337 -6.84 9.75 -0.97
C LEU A 337 -7.19 10.93 -1.88
N TYR A 338 -7.97 10.62 -2.92
CA TYR A 338 -8.62 11.61 -3.75
C TYR A 338 -10.12 11.42 -3.74
N ILE A 339 -10.86 12.52 -3.66
CA ILE A 339 -12.31 12.57 -3.85
C ILE A 339 -12.60 13.37 -5.12
N ILE A 340 -13.47 12.84 -5.95
CA ILE A 340 -14.11 13.59 -7.03
C ILE A 340 -15.46 14.07 -6.49
N ALA A 341 -15.54 15.35 -6.22
CA ALA A 341 -16.75 15.97 -5.69
C ALA A 341 -17.54 16.66 -6.81
N GLY A 342 -18.87 16.47 -6.81
CA GLY A 342 -19.78 17.00 -7.80
C GLY A 342 -21.22 16.55 -7.56
N LYS A 343 -22.05 16.49 -8.60
CA LYS A 343 -23.44 15.99 -8.49
C LYS A 343 -23.50 14.59 -7.87
N LYS A 344 -22.54 13.74 -8.19
CA LYS A 344 -22.28 12.45 -7.54
C LYS A 344 -20.82 12.45 -7.09
N SER A 345 -20.61 12.44 -5.79
CA SER A 345 -19.28 12.45 -5.19
C SER A 345 -18.82 11.03 -4.87
N TYR A 346 -17.53 10.75 -5.03
CA TYR A 346 -16.96 9.44 -4.76
C TYR A 346 -15.45 9.53 -4.51
N TYR A 347 -14.91 8.55 -3.79
CA TYR A 347 -13.46 8.36 -3.74
C TYR A 347 -12.94 7.86 -5.09
N PHE A 348 -11.84 8.43 -5.55
CA PHE A 348 -11.18 7.96 -6.77
C PHE A 348 -10.68 6.51 -6.62
N ASN A 349 -10.14 6.20 -5.44
CA ASN A 349 -9.90 4.85 -4.92
C ASN A 349 -10.47 4.81 -3.50
N ASN A 350 -11.27 3.80 -3.17
CA ASN A 350 -11.91 3.72 -1.87
C ASN A 350 -10.87 3.55 -0.75
N PRO A 351 -11.13 4.12 0.45
CA PRO A 351 -10.34 3.84 1.64
C PRO A 351 -10.32 2.36 1.97
N ILE A 352 -9.28 1.91 2.66
CA ILE A 352 -9.25 0.56 3.20
C ILE A 352 -10.42 0.38 4.18
N LYS A 353 -11.13 -0.73 4.04
CA LYS A 353 -12.24 -1.12 4.93
C LYS A 353 -11.71 -1.36 6.34
N HIS A 354 -11.91 -0.39 7.22
CA HIS A 354 -11.47 -0.39 8.60
C HIS A 354 -12.33 0.54 9.45
N LYS A 355 -12.54 0.20 10.74
CA LYS A 355 -13.38 0.98 11.67
C LYS A 355 -12.98 2.46 11.76
N ILE A 356 -11.69 2.74 11.88
CA ILE A 356 -11.21 4.12 12.00
C ILE A 356 -11.41 4.88 10.69
N ASN A 357 -11.21 4.25 9.55
CA ASN A 357 -11.50 4.86 8.25
C ASN A 357 -12.99 5.13 8.06
N GLN A 358 -13.87 4.23 8.57
CA GLN A 358 -15.31 4.48 8.57
C GLN A 358 -15.69 5.65 9.48
N LYS A 359 -15.09 5.75 10.69
CA LYS A 359 -15.27 6.92 11.56
C LYS A 359 -14.84 8.21 10.88
N ALA A 360 -13.63 8.19 10.28
CA ALA A 360 -13.09 9.34 9.55
C ALA A 360 -13.98 9.72 8.36
N HIS A 361 -14.49 8.73 7.59
CA HIS A 361 -15.43 8.97 6.49
C HIS A 361 -16.74 9.61 6.98
N ASN A 362 -17.33 9.08 8.05
CA ASN A 362 -18.56 9.62 8.61
C ASN A 362 -18.35 11.08 9.04
N LYS A 363 -17.22 11.36 9.70
CA LYS A 363 -16.87 12.73 10.12
C LYS A 363 -16.58 13.65 8.93
N LEU A 364 -15.96 13.14 7.88
CA LEU A 364 -15.75 13.85 6.61
C LEU A 364 -17.10 14.23 5.97
N LYS A 365 -18.08 13.33 5.98
CA LYS A 365 -19.45 13.61 5.52
C LYS A 365 -20.10 14.72 6.33
N GLU A 366 -19.96 14.72 7.65
CA GLU A 366 -20.47 15.80 8.51
C GLU A 366 -19.83 17.15 8.18
N ILE A 367 -18.50 17.19 8.04
CA ILE A 367 -17.77 18.43 7.68
C ILE A 367 -18.24 18.99 6.36
N LEU A 368 -18.41 18.14 5.35
CA LEU A 368 -18.77 18.52 3.98
C LEU A 368 -20.28 18.41 3.70
N SER A 369 -21.12 18.19 4.69
CA SER A 369 -22.58 18.04 4.48
C SER A 369 -23.19 19.27 3.83
N CYS A 370 -24.02 19.07 2.81
CA CYS A 370 -24.90 20.11 2.32
C CYS A 370 -25.85 20.53 3.47
N GLN A 371 -26.00 21.83 3.73
CA GLN A 371 -27.10 22.28 4.57
C GLN A 371 -28.40 21.94 3.84
N ASN A 372 -29.27 21.16 4.49
CA ASN A 372 -30.63 21.03 4.00
C ASN A 372 -31.22 22.43 3.93
N GLN A 373 -31.35 22.98 2.72
CA GLN A 373 -32.28 24.09 2.50
C GLN A 373 -33.67 23.53 2.83
N LYS A 374 -34.13 23.83 4.07
CA LYS A 374 -35.52 23.67 4.44
C LYS A 374 -36.38 24.67 3.70
#